data_bdd041993615aed0a1dbebedc706bfdb
#
_entry.id   bdd041993615aed0a1dbebedc706bfdb
#
_cell.length_a   1.000
_cell.length_b   1.000
_cell.length_c   1.000
_cell.angle_alpha   90.00
_cell.angle_beta   90.00
_cell.angle_gamma   90.00
#
_symmetry.space_group_name_H-M   'P 1'
#
loop_
_entity.id
_entity.type
_entity.pdbx_description
1 polymer ?
#
loop_
_entity_poly.entity_id
_entity_poly.type
_entity_poly.pdbx_seq_one_letter_code
_entity_poly.pdbx_strand_id
1 'polypeptide(L)'
;RRVLFRSDDALSLAEENKERLQAHNVTLLKSDLFNGLTGRHYDLIVTNPPYVTNDETDALPQEYSYEPEMGLRAGDDGLDLVLKILRDAPLHLSEDGLLICEVGESEQHLIKLLPEVDFAWIEFKVGQMGIFAVECRELIAHSARITELAAQRP
;
A
#
# COMPACT_ATOMS: atom_id res chain seq x y z
N ARG A 1 -6.42 -5.54 15.47
CA ARG A 1 -5.68 -4.96 14.34
C ARG A 1 -4.50 -5.85 13.98
N ARG A 2 -4.13 -5.90 12.69
CA ARG A 2 -2.93 -6.57 12.21
C ARG A 2 -2.05 -5.56 11.51
N VAL A 3 -0.75 -5.69 11.70
CA VAL A 3 0.26 -4.84 11.04
C VAL A 3 1.27 -5.78 10.40
N LEU A 4 1.57 -5.53 9.13
CA LEU A 4 2.45 -6.36 8.32
C LEU A 4 3.81 -5.68 8.18
N PHE A 5 4.86 -6.45 8.31
CA PHE A 5 6.24 -5.98 8.14
C PHE A 5 6.98 -6.92 7.20
N ARG A 6 7.69 -6.36 6.24
CA ARG A 6 8.55 -7.12 5.32
C ARG A 6 9.94 -7.35 5.94
N SER A 7 10.48 -6.35 6.65
CA SER A 7 11.79 -6.40 7.29
C SER A 7 11.72 -7.02 8.69
N ASP A 8 12.70 -7.89 9.03
CA ASP A 8 12.84 -8.46 10.37
C ASP A 8 13.20 -7.39 11.41
N ASP A 9 14.04 -6.42 11.04
CA ASP A 9 14.43 -5.33 11.94
C ASP A 9 13.23 -4.45 12.29
N ALA A 10 12.41 -4.09 11.28
CA ALA A 10 11.19 -3.33 11.51
C ALA A 10 10.17 -4.10 12.36
N LEU A 11 10.05 -5.40 12.16
CA LEU A 11 9.17 -6.26 12.96
C LEU A 11 9.66 -6.31 14.42
N SER A 12 10.96 -6.49 14.64
CA SER A 12 11.56 -6.52 15.99
C SER A 12 11.31 -5.20 16.74
N LEU A 13 11.54 -4.06 16.09
CA LEU A 13 11.26 -2.75 16.67
C LEU A 13 9.77 -2.55 16.97
N ALA A 14 8.90 -3.06 16.09
CA ALA A 14 7.46 -2.99 16.30
C ALA A 14 7.00 -3.85 17.49
N GLU A 15 7.63 -5.01 17.74
CA GLU A 15 7.39 -5.85 18.90
C GLU A 15 7.77 -5.14 20.21
N GLU A 16 8.96 -4.52 20.27
CA GLU A 16 9.38 -3.70 21.41
C GLU A 16 8.40 -2.54 21.68
N ASN A 17 7.98 -1.83 20.63
CA ASN A 17 7.02 -0.75 20.77
C ASN A 17 5.64 -1.23 21.24
N LYS A 18 5.18 -2.37 20.72
CA LYS A 18 3.92 -2.99 21.14
C LYS A 18 3.92 -3.32 22.64
N GLU A 19 5.00 -3.90 23.15
CA GLU A 19 5.16 -4.19 24.57
C GLU A 19 5.19 -2.92 25.41
N ARG A 20 6.03 -1.95 25.02
CA ARG A 20 6.16 -0.67 25.73
C ARG A 20 4.85 0.11 25.81
N LEU A 21 4.04 0.06 24.74
CA LEU A 21 2.75 0.76 24.64
C LEU A 21 1.56 -0.09 25.14
N GLN A 22 1.80 -1.33 25.58
CA GLN A 22 0.78 -2.28 26.02
C GLN A 22 -0.34 -2.48 24.98
N ALA A 23 0.04 -2.50 23.70
CA ALA A 23 -0.91 -2.57 22.57
C ALA A 23 -1.39 -4.01 22.33
N HIS A 24 -2.12 -4.60 23.31
CA HIS A 24 -2.56 -6.00 23.31
C HIS A 24 -3.51 -6.36 22.17
N ASN A 25 -4.18 -5.38 21.59
CA ASN A 25 -5.10 -5.56 20.45
C ASN A 25 -4.40 -5.53 19.07
N VAL A 26 -3.07 -5.49 19.04
CA VAL A 26 -2.25 -5.50 17.81
C VAL A 26 -1.59 -6.86 17.64
N THR A 27 -1.73 -7.44 16.46
CA THR A 27 -0.97 -8.62 16.01
C THR A 27 0.02 -8.17 14.95
N LEU A 28 1.29 -8.47 15.15
CA LEU A 28 2.36 -8.18 14.19
C LEU A 28 2.66 -9.44 13.38
N LEU A 29 2.90 -9.29 12.09
CA LEU A 29 3.18 -10.40 11.19
C LEU A 29 4.28 -10.03 10.20
N LYS A 30 5.21 -10.97 9.96
CA LYS A 30 6.10 -10.87 8.81
C LYS A 30 5.35 -11.26 7.56
N SER A 31 5.30 -10.36 6.58
CA SER A 31 4.63 -10.60 5.30
C SER A 31 5.17 -9.68 4.22
N ASP A 32 5.38 -10.22 3.04
CA ASP A 32 5.53 -9.43 1.82
C ASP A 32 4.15 -9.22 1.23
N LEU A 33 3.65 -7.99 1.30
CA LEU A 33 2.25 -7.65 1.02
C LEU A 33 1.29 -8.62 1.75
N PHE A 34 0.40 -9.29 1.03
CA PHE A 34 -0.61 -10.18 1.58
C PHE A 34 -0.18 -11.64 1.74
N ASN A 35 1.05 -12.02 1.34
CA ASN A 35 1.49 -13.42 1.31
C ASN A 35 1.40 -14.16 2.65
N GLY A 36 1.50 -13.43 3.77
CA GLY A 36 1.36 -13.97 5.14
C GLY A 36 -0.09 -14.05 5.63
N LEU A 37 -1.08 -13.60 4.84
CA LEU A 37 -2.49 -13.51 5.24
C LEU A 37 -3.31 -14.62 4.56
N THR A 38 -3.35 -15.81 5.12
CA THR A 38 -4.14 -16.91 4.54
C THR A 38 -5.56 -16.92 5.09
N GLY A 39 -6.58 -16.92 4.19
CA GLY A 39 -7.98 -17.19 4.52
C GLY A 39 -8.64 -16.20 5.50
N ARG A 40 -8.18 -14.96 5.54
CA ARG A 40 -8.72 -13.91 6.42
C ARG A 40 -9.19 -12.72 5.62
N HIS A 41 -10.34 -12.20 6.02
CA HIS A 41 -10.93 -11.00 5.45
C HIS A 41 -10.99 -9.89 6.50
N TYR A 42 -10.87 -8.65 6.05
CA TYR A 42 -10.84 -7.44 6.85
C TYR A 42 -11.85 -6.43 6.31
N ASP A 43 -12.50 -5.70 7.20
CA ASP A 43 -13.42 -4.61 6.82
C ASP A 43 -12.66 -3.37 6.36
N LEU A 44 -11.39 -3.25 6.78
CA LEU A 44 -10.53 -2.13 6.43
C LEU A 44 -9.08 -2.59 6.27
N ILE A 45 -8.49 -2.24 5.14
CA ILE A 45 -7.05 -2.31 4.88
C ILE A 45 -6.54 -0.89 4.72
N VAL A 46 -5.48 -0.52 5.45
CA VAL A 46 -4.80 0.78 5.31
C VAL A 46 -3.34 0.51 4.98
N THR A 47 -2.82 1.18 3.95
CA THR A 47 -1.45 0.99 3.50
C THR A 47 -0.83 2.29 2.99
N ASN A 48 0.47 2.42 3.23
CA ASN A 48 1.33 3.43 2.64
C ASN A 48 2.54 2.69 2.03
N PRO A 49 2.40 2.15 0.81
CA PRO A 49 3.49 1.46 0.13
C PRO A 49 4.52 2.48 -0.38
N PRO A 50 5.75 2.06 -0.71
CA PRO A 50 6.66 2.87 -1.49
C PRO A 50 5.99 3.37 -2.79
N TYR A 51 6.12 4.66 -3.07
CA TYR A 51 5.56 5.32 -4.25
C TYR A 51 6.54 6.30 -4.94
N VAL A 52 7.78 6.38 -4.45
CA VAL A 52 8.81 7.25 -5.06
C VAL A 52 9.28 6.61 -6.36
N THR A 53 9.32 7.40 -7.43
CA THR A 53 9.78 6.93 -8.73
C THR A 53 11.29 6.65 -8.73
N ASN A 54 11.79 5.85 -9.67
CA ASN A 54 13.20 5.55 -9.78
C ASN A 54 14.04 6.83 -9.98
N ASP A 55 13.58 7.76 -10.83
CA ASP A 55 14.26 9.02 -11.11
C ASP A 55 14.33 9.92 -9.86
N GLU A 56 13.24 10.01 -9.09
CA GLU A 56 13.20 10.77 -7.84
C GLU A 56 14.09 10.15 -6.77
N THR A 57 14.12 8.81 -6.67
CA THR A 57 14.98 8.11 -5.71
C THR A 57 16.46 8.42 -5.95
N ASP A 58 16.88 8.48 -7.20
CA ASP A 58 18.27 8.80 -7.56
C ASP A 58 18.64 10.26 -7.29
N ALA A 59 17.63 11.15 -7.11
CA ALA A 59 17.78 12.57 -6.79
C ALA A 59 17.62 12.90 -5.30
N LEU A 60 17.30 11.92 -4.45
CA LEU A 60 17.06 12.14 -3.03
C LEU A 60 18.31 12.65 -2.30
N PRO A 61 18.15 13.54 -1.29
CA PRO A 61 19.22 13.96 -0.41
C PRO A 61 19.88 12.79 0.32
N GLN A 62 21.18 12.94 0.68
CA GLN A 62 21.98 11.90 1.32
C GLN A 62 21.35 11.33 2.62
N GLU A 63 20.52 12.09 3.30
CA GLU A 63 19.79 11.66 4.50
C GLU A 63 18.86 10.46 4.25
N TYR A 64 18.30 10.33 3.04
CA TYR A 64 17.46 9.18 2.64
C TYR A 64 18.26 7.92 2.36
N SER A 65 19.60 8.00 2.24
CA SER A 65 20.46 6.83 2.09
C SER A 65 20.48 5.90 3.32
N TYR A 66 19.96 6.37 4.45
CA TYR A 66 19.77 5.56 5.66
C TYR A 66 18.48 4.75 5.66
N GLU A 67 17.53 5.06 4.75
CA GLU A 67 16.33 4.26 4.58
C GLU A 67 16.60 3.07 3.64
N PRO A 68 16.04 1.89 3.92
CA PRO A 68 16.18 0.75 3.02
C PRO A 68 15.62 1.11 1.63
N GLU A 69 16.38 0.89 0.55
CA GLU A 69 15.91 1.11 -0.85
C GLU A 69 14.56 0.44 -1.14
N MET A 70 14.32 -0.70 -0.50
CA MET A 70 13.07 -1.45 -0.55
C MET A 70 11.84 -0.66 -0.05
N GLY A 71 12.08 0.39 0.76
CA GLY A 71 11.03 1.26 1.30
C GLY A 71 10.76 2.50 0.43
N LEU A 72 11.53 2.72 -0.64
CA LEU A 72 11.45 3.94 -1.45
C LEU A 72 11.05 3.66 -2.90
N ARG A 73 11.71 2.72 -3.58
CA ARG A 73 11.54 2.50 -5.03
C ARG A 73 10.23 1.79 -5.36
N ALA A 74 9.49 2.36 -6.31
CA ALA A 74 8.19 1.86 -6.76
C ALA A 74 8.01 1.86 -8.30
N GLY A 75 9.10 1.73 -9.04
CA GLY A 75 9.09 1.75 -10.51
C GLY A 75 9.15 3.14 -11.11
N ASP A 76 8.88 3.25 -12.43
CA ASP A 76 9.03 4.50 -13.16
C ASP A 76 7.89 5.50 -12.89
N ASP A 77 6.72 5.02 -12.49
CA ASP A 77 5.54 5.82 -12.17
C ASP A 77 5.09 5.74 -10.71
N GLY A 78 5.87 5.06 -9.85
CA GLY A 78 5.57 4.90 -8.43
C GLY A 78 4.44 3.92 -8.10
N LEU A 79 3.95 3.12 -9.07
CA LEU A 79 2.74 2.31 -8.91
C LEU A 79 2.95 0.79 -8.86
N ASP A 80 4.19 0.30 -8.91
CA ASP A 80 4.46 -1.14 -8.99
C ASP A 80 3.83 -1.95 -7.85
N LEU A 81 3.98 -1.47 -6.61
CA LEU A 81 3.39 -2.12 -5.44
C LEU A 81 1.90 -1.82 -5.30
N VAL A 82 1.48 -0.60 -5.65
CA VAL A 82 0.07 -0.19 -5.61
C VAL A 82 -0.79 -1.08 -6.49
N LEU A 83 -0.37 -1.36 -7.72
CA LEU A 83 -1.11 -2.25 -8.63
C LEU A 83 -1.20 -3.69 -8.11
N LYS A 84 -0.14 -4.20 -7.47
CA LYS A 84 -0.18 -5.52 -6.80
C LYS A 84 -1.16 -5.51 -5.62
N ILE A 85 -1.16 -4.43 -4.83
CA ILE A 85 -2.09 -4.26 -3.71
C ILE A 85 -3.54 -4.20 -4.22
N LEU A 86 -3.84 -3.41 -5.24
CA LEU A 86 -5.18 -3.31 -5.83
C LEU A 86 -5.68 -4.64 -6.38
N ARG A 87 -4.79 -5.45 -7.01
CA ARG A 87 -5.10 -6.78 -7.52
C ARG A 87 -5.47 -7.77 -6.40
N ASP A 88 -4.69 -7.76 -5.31
CA ASP A 88 -4.76 -8.80 -4.29
C ASP A 88 -5.68 -8.42 -3.11
N ALA A 89 -5.92 -7.13 -2.87
CA ALA A 89 -6.76 -6.65 -1.78
C ALA A 89 -8.16 -7.29 -1.73
N PRO A 90 -8.87 -7.53 -2.85
CA PRO A 90 -10.18 -8.18 -2.82
C PRO A 90 -10.18 -9.58 -2.20
N LEU A 91 -9.04 -10.30 -2.24
CA LEU A 91 -8.90 -11.62 -1.63
C LEU A 91 -8.82 -11.55 -0.10
N HIS A 92 -8.65 -10.35 0.45
CA HIS A 92 -8.42 -10.08 1.87
C HIS A 92 -9.39 -9.03 2.45
N LEU A 93 -10.27 -8.45 1.63
CA LEU A 93 -11.34 -7.57 2.09
C LEU A 93 -12.64 -8.37 2.26
N SER A 94 -13.45 -7.98 3.25
CA SER A 94 -14.87 -8.37 3.29
C SER A 94 -15.61 -7.77 2.10
N GLU A 95 -16.82 -8.25 1.79
CA GLU A 95 -17.60 -7.82 0.63
C GLU A 95 -17.81 -6.29 0.60
N ASP A 96 -18.09 -5.70 1.76
CA ASP A 96 -18.23 -4.24 1.96
C ASP A 96 -16.94 -3.60 2.51
N GLY A 97 -15.81 -4.28 2.39
CA GLY A 97 -14.53 -3.83 2.90
C GLY A 97 -13.94 -2.68 2.09
N LEU A 98 -13.11 -1.88 2.75
CA LEU A 98 -12.51 -0.67 2.21
C LEU A 98 -10.98 -0.78 2.22
N LEU A 99 -10.34 -0.41 1.12
CA LEU A 99 -8.91 -0.16 1.03
C LEU A 99 -8.66 1.35 1.08
N ILE A 100 -7.80 1.79 2.00
CA ILE A 100 -7.22 3.16 2.00
C ILE A 100 -5.74 3.04 1.66
N CYS A 101 -5.30 3.76 0.64
CA CYS A 101 -3.94 3.69 0.16
C CYS A 101 -3.38 5.08 -0.12
N GLU A 102 -2.15 5.32 0.34
CA GLU A 102 -1.37 6.50 -0.02
C GLU A 102 -0.51 6.19 -1.24
N VAL A 103 -0.49 7.10 -2.21
CA VAL A 103 0.30 7.03 -3.44
C VAL A 103 1.09 8.31 -3.71
N GLY A 104 0.96 9.31 -2.85
CA GLY A 104 1.66 10.59 -2.94
C GLY A 104 1.52 11.24 -4.32
N GLU A 105 2.64 11.64 -4.91
CA GLU A 105 2.67 12.32 -6.22
C GLU A 105 2.26 11.42 -7.40
N SER A 106 2.20 10.09 -7.21
CA SER A 106 1.74 9.14 -8.23
C SER A 106 0.21 9.15 -8.46
N GLU A 107 -0.55 9.98 -7.72
CA GLU A 107 -2.00 10.14 -7.89
C GLU A 107 -2.41 10.33 -9.36
N GLN A 108 -1.79 11.27 -10.06
CA GLN A 108 -2.13 11.59 -11.44
C GLN A 108 -1.80 10.45 -12.42
N HIS A 109 -0.80 9.62 -12.09
CA HIS A 109 -0.47 8.42 -12.85
C HIS A 109 -1.55 7.36 -12.66
N LEU A 110 -2.00 7.15 -11.43
CA LEU A 110 -3.05 6.18 -11.11
C LEU A 110 -4.38 6.54 -11.78
N ILE A 111 -4.79 7.80 -11.73
CA ILE A 111 -6.01 8.30 -12.37
C ILE A 111 -5.99 8.05 -13.88
N LYS A 112 -4.85 8.30 -14.54
CA LYS A 112 -4.69 8.06 -15.98
C LYS A 112 -4.68 6.57 -16.35
N LEU A 113 -4.15 5.73 -15.47
CA LEU A 113 -3.95 4.31 -15.71
C LEU A 113 -5.25 3.51 -15.51
N LEU A 114 -6.07 3.94 -14.55
CA LEU A 114 -7.34 3.32 -14.15
C LEU A 114 -8.46 4.38 -14.07
N PRO A 115 -8.78 5.06 -15.18
CA PRO A 115 -9.77 6.14 -15.19
C PRO A 115 -11.21 5.65 -14.94
N GLU A 116 -11.44 4.35 -15.09
CA GLU A 116 -12.74 3.70 -14.87
C GLU A 116 -13.00 3.31 -13.42
N VAL A 117 -11.97 3.32 -12.54
CA VAL A 117 -12.09 2.96 -11.12
C VAL A 117 -12.49 4.19 -10.31
N ASP A 118 -13.55 4.08 -9.53
CA ASP A 118 -14.05 5.15 -8.68
C ASP A 118 -13.23 5.24 -7.37
N PHE A 119 -12.08 5.89 -7.45
CA PHE A 119 -11.25 6.20 -6.29
C PHE A 119 -11.82 7.42 -5.56
N ALA A 120 -12.23 7.26 -4.31
CA ALA A 120 -12.62 8.38 -3.44
C ALA A 120 -11.36 9.06 -2.88
N TRP A 121 -10.89 10.12 -3.54
CA TRP A 121 -9.71 10.88 -3.09
C TRP A 121 -10.00 11.65 -1.81
N ILE A 122 -9.09 11.52 -0.83
CA ILE A 122 -9.23 12.13 0.49
C ILE A 122 -8.42 13.41 0.54
N GLU A 123 -9.11 14.55 0.70
CA GLU A 123 -8.49 15.86 0.80
C GLU A 123 -8.21 16.23 2.26
N PHE A 124 -7.01 16.72 2.52
CA PHE A 124 -6.62 17.26 3.83
C PHE A 124 -6.49 18.79 3.76
N LYS A 125 -6.81 19.46 4.88
CA LYS A 125 -6.68 20.93 4.96
C LYS A 125 -5.24 21.41 4.86
N VAL A 126 -4.27 20.57 5.17
CA VAL A 126 -2.84 20.87 5.14
C VAL A 126 -2.08 19.61 4.70
N GLY A 127 -1.32 19.72 3.66
CA GLY A 127 -0.05 19.05 3.42
C GLY A 127 -0.03 17.64 2.81
N GLN A 128 -1.05 16.79 2.85
CA GLN A 128 -0.96 15.46 2.22
C GLN A 128 -1.81 15.37 0.96
N MET A 129 -1.22 14.82 -0.08
CA MET A 129 -1.85 14.54 -1.39
C MET A 129 -1.74 13.06 -1.70
N GLY A 130 -2.61 12.57 -2.60
CA GLY A 130 -2.50 11.22 -3.12
C GLY A 130 -2.92 10.14 -2.13
N ILE A 131 -3.97 10.35 -1.34
CA ILE A 131 -4.60 9.31 -0.54
C ILE A 131 -6.00 9.03 -1.09
N PHE A 132 -6.29 7.77 -1.35
CA PHE A 132 -7.61 7.35 -1.80
C PHE A 132 -8.21 6.26 -0.92
N ALA A 133 -9.54 6.16 -0.97
CA ALA A 133 -10.30 5.01 -0.52
C ALA A 133 -10.98 4.35 -1.72
N VAL A 134 -11.04 3.01 -1.73
CA VAL A 134 -11.74 2.24 -2.76
C VAL A 134 -12.42 1.03 -2.14
N GLU A 135 -13.64 0.73 -2.54
CA GLU A 135 -14.41 -0.40 -2.04
C GLU A 135 -13.97 -1.73 -2.69
N CYS A 136 -14.11 -2.82 -1.95
CA CYS A 136 -13.80 -4.17 -2.43
C CYS A 136 -14.54 -4.49 -3.74
N ARG A 137 -15.85 -4.16 -3.81
CA ARG A 137 -16.67 -4.41 -4.99
C ARG A 137 -16.19 -3.65 -6.23
N GLU A 138 -15.67 -2.44 -6.07
CA GLU A 138 -15.11 -1.65 -7.15
C GLU A 138 -13.85 -2.30 -7.72
N LEU A 139 -12.95 -2.78 -6.84
CA LEU A 139 -11.77 -3.53 -7.26
C LEU A 139 -12.12 -4.84 -7.98
N ILE A 140 -13.17 -5.54 -7.54
CA ILE A 140 -13.67 -6.76 -8.19
C ILE A 140 -14.21 -6.44 -9.59
N ALA A 141 -15.01 -5.37 -9.72
CA ALA A 141 -15.60 -4.95 -10.99
C ALA A 141 -14.53 -4.67 -12.06
N HIS A 142 -13.38 -4.12 -11.66
CA HIS A 142 -12.27 -3.76 -12.55
C HIS A 142 -11.09 -4.73 -12.49
N SER A 143 -11.25 -5.90 -11.88
CA SER A 143 -10.17 -6.88 -11.58
C SER A 143 -9.39 -7.33 -12.80
N ALA A 144 -10.03 -7.50 -13.96
CA ALA A 144 -9.36 -7.90 -15.19
C ALA A 144 -8.31 -6.88 -15.64
N ARG A 145 -8.68 -5.59 -15.65
CA ARG A 145 -7.79 -4.49 -16.03
C ARG A 145 -6.66 -4.31 -15.02
N ILE A 146 -6.98 -4.35 -13.73
CA ILE A 146 -5.99 -4.25 -12.65
C ILE A 146 -4.98 -5.39 -12.73
N THR A 147 -5.44 -6.62 -12.98
CA THR A 147 -4.57 -7.80 -13.10
C THR A 147 -3.63 -7.68 -14.32
N GLU A 148 -4.15 -7.23 -15.46
CA GLU A 148 -3.34 -6.99 -16.67
C GLU A 148 -2.21 -6.00 -16.37
N LEU A 149 -2.53 -4.87 -15.77
CA LEU A 149 -1.55 -3.84 -15.42
C LEU A 149 -0.52 -4.32 -14.38
N ALA A 150 -0.97 -5.02 -13.34
CA ALA A 150 -0.08 -5.57 -12.33
C ALA A 150 0.88 -6.64 -12.90
N ALA A 151 0.46 -7.42 -13.92
CA ALA A 151 1.29 -8.42 -14.57
C ALA A 151 2.41 -7.83 -15.45
N GLN A 152 2.32 -6.55 -15.82
CA GLN A 152 3.34 -5.82 -16.59
C GLN A 152 4.44 -5.23 -15.70
N ARG A 153 4.31 -5.38 -14.37
CA ARG A 153 5.26 -4.84 -13.38
C ARG A 153 6.22 -5.92 -12.87
N PRO A 154 7.45 -5.54 -12.51
CA PRO A 154 8.47 -6.47 -12.02
C PRO A 154 8.09 -7.20 -10.72
#